data_58840ed822a99116773e970c7e6f8b25
#
_entry.id   58840ed822a99116773e970c7e6f8b25
#
_cell.length_a   1.000
_cell.length_b   1.000
_cell.length_c   1.000
_cell.angle_alpha   90.00
_cell.angle_beta   90.00
_cell.angle_gamma   90.00
#
_symmetry.space_group_name_H-M   'P 1'
#
loop_
_entity.id
_entity.type
_entity.pdbx_description
1 polymer ?
#
loop_
_entity_poly.entity_id
_entity_poly.type
_entity_poly.pdbx_seq_one_letter_code
_entity_poly.pdbx_strand_id
1 'polypeptide(L)'
;MGVINLMKKSTFLVFTMPSFLMMVFFIAAPLLIVIVQSFQFNQDVLHTIEREKCDPFGCKTEIVTVPLLDTDGRKIKNNQWVGFQNYSNILKFDQLSNIISEKGFSWKDIRSIDFYKALRFTLTFTFLTLPFILILGLCLALCVNALVNKLKGPVIFITLLPFIITPVIGALSIKWLFIGDGILTSFLEYLLDKDIAIFSSSWSIEILMLFYRVWHTTPFAFVIFYAALQTVDKEKIEASFVDGANRFQRLRYIIIPHILPLIVFVSLIHLMDAYRVFDEIVGFSASGYITSLQWMTYDYLKLDDAGNRYIGRASATSILTMIGIVIILIPILKKTFKDQKERQQ
;
A
#
# COMPACT_ATOMS: atom_id res chain seq x y z
N MET A 1 23.75 23.98 30.34
CA MET A 1 23.75 24.82 29.12
C MET A 1 25.18 25.04 28.65
N GLY A 2 25.82 24.15 27.86
CA GLY A 2 27.23 24.38 27.56
C GLY A 2 27.98 23.29 26.79
N VAL A 3 27.32 22.33 26.11
CA VAL A 3 28.03 21.26 25.38
C VAL A 3 27.63 21.14 23.91
N ILE A 4 26.69 21.96 23.43
CA ILE A 4 26.16 21.81 22.06
C ILE A 4 26.92 22.62 21.00
N ASN A 5 27.98 23.32 21.34
CA ASN A 5 28.60 24.32 20.42
C ASN A 5 29.97 23.97 19.87
N LEU A 6 30.38 22.71 19.77
CA LEU A 6 31.72 22.33 19.33
C LEU A 6 31.83 21.26 18.23
N MET A 7 30.78 20.96 17.50
CA MET A 7 31.00 20.27 16.21
C MET A 7 31.31 21.32 15.17
N LYS A 8 32.60 21.44 14.77
CA LYS A 8 33.01 22.28 13.63
C LYS A 8 32.12 21.90 12.44
N LYS A 9 31.60 22.90 11.71
CA LYS A 9 30.73 22.65 10.52
C LYS A 9 31.36 21.64 9.55
N SER A 10 32.69 21.58 9.46
CA SER A 10 33.43 20.61 8.67
C SER A 10 33.25 19.18 9.17
N THR A 11 33.28 18.94 10.47
CA THR A 11 33.08 17.61 11.06
C THR A 11 31.65 17.09 10.80
N PHE A 12 30.64 17.94 10.99
CA PHE A 12 29.27 17.61 10.66
C PHE A 12 29.11 17.24 9.18
N LEU A 13 29.67 18.05 8.27
CA LEU A 13 29.59 17.77 6.83
C LEU A 13 30.31 16.47 6.47
N VAL A 14 31.49 16.17 7.02
CA VAL A 14 32.20 14.92 6.71
C VAL A 14 31.40 13.68 7.14
N PHE A 15 30.73 13.72 8.28
CA PHE A 15 29.91 12.58 8.74
C PHE A 15 28.57 12.45 8.02
N THR A 16 27.96 13.56 7.59
CA THR A 16 26.65 13.52 6.91
C THR A 16 26.75 13.38 5.38
N MET A 17 27.86 13.83 4.77
CA MET A 17 28.06 13.78 3.30
C MET A 17 27.91 12.38 2.69
N PRO A 18 28.50 11.30 3.22
CA PRO A 18 28.33 9.98 2.62
C PRO A 18 26.87 9.55 2.56
N SER A 19 26.11 9.76 3.66
CA SER A 19 24.68 9.44 3.71
C SER A 19 23.87 10.31 2.75
N PHE A 20 24.18 11.61 2.66
CA PHE A 20 23.51 12.52 1.73
C PHE A 20 23.79 12.16 0.27
N LEU A 21 25.03 11.85 -0.08
CA LEU A 21 25.40 11.42 -1.44
C LEU A 21 24.70 10.12 -1.82
N MET A 22 24.63 9.13 -0.90
CA MET A 22 23.90 7.90 -1.13
C MET A 22 22.40 8.17 -1.33
N MET A 23 21.80 9.07 -0.56
CA MET A 23 20.40 9.45 -0.73
C MET A 23 20.15 10.11 -2.10
N VAL A 24 21.01 11.01 -2.53
CA VAL A 24 20.90 11.65 -3.84
C VAL A 24 21.04 10.61 -4.96
N PHE A 25 22.02 9.72 -4.86
CA PHE A 25 22.29 8.75 -5.92
C PHE A 25 21.22 7.63 -5.99
N PHE A 26 20.79 7.08 -4.85
CA PHE A 26 19.87 5.93 -4.85
C PHE A 26 18.38 6.31 -4.75
N ILE A 27 18.05 7.52 -4.33
CA ILE A 27 16.66 7.98 -4.21
C ILE A 27 16.34 9.09 -5.20
N ALA A 28 17.09 10.20 -5.17
CA ALA A 28 16.75 11.36 -5.99
C ALA A 28 16.99 11.09 -7.49
N ALA A 29 18.10 10.45 -7.86
CA ALA A 29 18.40 10.19 -9.26
C ALA A 29 17.40 9.22 -9.93
N PRO A 30 17.03 8.05 -9.35
CA PRO A 30 15.97 7.21 -9.91
C PRO A 30 14.61 7.90 -9.98
N LEU A 31 14.26 8.73 -8.99
CA LEU A 31 13.01 9.48 -9.01
C LEU A 31 12.97 10.48 -10.17
N LEU A 32 14.06 11.22 -10.41
CA LEU A 32 14.16 12.11 -11.56
C LEU A 32 14.07 11.35 -12.88
N ILE A 33 14.69 10.17 -12.98
CA ILE A 33 14.59 9.31 -14.17
C ILE A 33 13.14 8.91 -14.41
N VAL A 34 12.39 8.48 -13.39
CA VAL A 34 10.97 8.13 -13.51
C VAL A 34 10.15 9.33 -13.95
N ILE A 35 10.43 10.54 -13.42
CA ILE A 35 9.76 11.78 -13.86
C ILE A 35 10.02 12.02 -15.36
N VAL A 36 11.26 11.93 -15.82
CA VAL A 36 11.58 12.11 -17.25
C VAL A 36 10.92 11.05 -18.11
N GLN A 37 10.98 9.78 -17.70
CA GLN A 37 10.36 8.66 -18.43
C GLN A 37 8.84 8.79 -18.54
N SER A 38 8.18 9.43 -17.58
CA SER A 38 6.72 9.63 -17.64
C SER A 38 6.26 10.51 -18.81
N PHE A 39 7.17 11.36 -19.33
CA PHE A 39 6.92 12.19 -20.51
C PHE A 39 7.42 11.57 -21.82
N GLN A 40 7.97 10.37 -21.77
CA GLN A 40 8.50 9.66 -22.92
C GLN A 40 7.63 8.46 -23.27
N PHE A 41 7.57 8.18 -24.58
CA PHE A 41 7.03 6.94 -25.09
C PHE A 41 8.20 5.99 -25.32
N ASN A 42 8.29 4.95 -24.50
CA ASN A 42 9.35 3.97 -24.55
C ASN A 42 8.76 2.62 -24.94
N GLN A 43 8.94 2.22 -26.20
CA GLN A 43 8.62 0.87 -26.65
C GLN A 43 9.86 0.23 -27.29
N ASP A 44 9.97 -1.08 -27.14
CA ASP A 44 10.95 -1.85 -27.88
C ASP A 44 10.54 -1.84 -29.37
N VAL A 45 11.50 -1.64 -30.28
CA VAL A 45 11.25 -1.77 -31.71
C VAL A 45 11.11 -3.26 -31.99
N LEU A 46 9.94 -3.67 -32.45
CA LEU A 46 9.62 -5.06 -32.71
C LEU A 46 9.74 -5.35 -34.22
N HIS A 47 10.22 -6.51 -34.54
CA HIS A 47 10.14 -7.06 -35.91
C HIS A 47 9.57 -8.49 -35.85
N THR A 48 8.89 -8.84 -36.90
CA THR A 48 8.32 -10.19 -37.05
C THR A 48 9.33 -11.11 -37.70
N ILE A 49 9.58 -12.24 -37.06
CA ILE A 49 10.37 -13.33 -37.63
C ILE A 49 9.50 -14.56 -37.78
N GLU A 50 9.71 -15.30 -38.86
CA GLU A 50 9.14 -16.62 -39.03
C GLU A 50 10.00 -17.64 -38.28
N ARG A 51 9.43 -18.34 -37.33
CA ARG A 51 10.08 -19.39 -36.54
C ARG A 51 9.38 -20.70 -36.78
N GLU A 52 10.13 -21.70 -37.23
CA GLU A 52 9.62 -23.05 -37.28
C GLU A 52 9.57 -23.65 -35.88
N LYS A 53 8.37 -24.01 -35.45
CA LYS A 53 8.14 -24.79 -34.24
C LYS A 53 7.81 -26.22 -34.68
N CYS A 54 8.73 -27.13 -34.41
CA CYS A 54 8.55 -28.54 -34.70
C CYS A 54 8.05 -29.28 -33.45
N ASP A 55 6.83 -29.81 -33.54
CA ASP A 55 6.26 -30.72 -32.57
C ASP A 55 6.38 -32.18 -33.09
N PRO A 56 6.21 -33.20 -32.24
CA PRO A 56 6.27 -34.62 -32.67
C PRO A 56 5.34 -34.98 -33.84
N PHE A 57 4.36 -34.11 -34.14
CA PHE A 57 3.36 -34.32 -35.22
C PHE A 57 3.58 -33.45 -36.46
N GLY A 58 4.70 -32.68 -36.53
CA GLY A 58 5.05 -31.87 -37.68
C GLY A 58 5.64 -30.51 -37.34
N CYS A 59 6.26 -29.84 -38.32
CA CYS A 59 6.76 -28.46 -38.17
C CYS A 59 5.70 -27.49 -38.67
N LYS A 60 5.39 -26.46 -37.85
CA LYS A 60 4.52 -25.35 -38.24
C LYS A 60 5.33 -24.05 -38.17
N THR A 61 5.22 -23.24 -39.21
CA THR A 61 5.78 -21.89 -39.22
C THR A 61 4.89 -20.98 -38.40
N GLU A 62 5.42 -20.44 -37.31
CA GLU A 62 4.74 -19.47 -36.44
C GLU A 62 5.42 -18.11 -36.61
N ILE A 63 4.62 -17.08 -36.88
CA ILE A 63 5.12 -15.69 -36.94
C ILE A 63 5.26 -15.19 -35.51
N VAL A 64 6.50 -15.00 -35.06
CA VAL A 64 6.81 -14.53 -33.71
C VAL A 64 7.35 -13.10 -33.79
N THR A 65 6.79 -12.22 -32.99
CA THR A 65 7.27 -10.85 -32.84
C THR A 65 8.39 -10.82 -31.80
N VAL A 66 9.57 -10.38 -32.20
CA VAL A 66 10.76 -10.30 -31.34
C VAL A 66 11.32 -8.88 -31.31
N PRO A 67 11.92 -8.43 -30.21
CA PRO A 67 12.55 -7.13 -30.16
C PRO A 67 13.78 -7.09 -31.08
N LEU A 68 13.93 -5.99 -31.83
CA LEU A 68 15.09 -5.72 -32.65
C LEU A 68 16.30 -5.49 -31.72
N LEU A 69 17.39 -6.22 -32.00
CA LEU A 69 18.61 -6.09 -31.22
C LEU A 69 19.65 -5.28 -32.04
N ASP A 70 20.39 -4.43 -31.32
CA ASP A 70 21.55 -3.71 -31.85
C ASP A 70 22.75 -4.67 -32.00
N THR A 71 23.80 -4.23 -32.66
CA THR A 71 25.08 -4.94 -32.84
C THR A 71 25.68 -5.48 -31.53
N ASP A 72 25.37 -4.85 -30.41
CA ASP A 72 25.82 -5.25 -29.09
C ASP A 72 24.81 -6.18 -28.37
N GLY A 73 23.76 -6.67 -29.03
CA GLY A 73 22.73 -7.53 -28.46
C GLY A 73 21.74 -6.79 -27.51
N ARG A 74 21.73 -5.47 -27.54
CA ARG A 74 20.81 -4.65 -26.76
C ARG A 74 19.54 -4.38 -27.56
N LYS A 75 18.39 -4.38 -26.87
CA LYS A 75 17.10 -4.05 -27.49
C LYS A 75 17.09 -2.58 -27.94
N ILE A 76 16.75 -2.35 -29.21
CA ILE A 76 16.56 -1.02 -29.76
C ILE A 76 15.24 -0.47 -29.22
N LYS A 77 15.27 0.69 -28.58
CA LYS A 77 14.09 1.37 -28.03
C LYS A 77 13.75 2.62 -28.84
N ASN A 78 12.48 2.78 -29.14
CA ASN A 78 11.97 4.04 -29.69
C ASN A 78 11.59 4.97 -28.55
N ASN A 79 12.47 5.90 -28.20
CA ASN A 79 12.26 6.89 -27.16
C ASN A 79 11.79 8.20 -27.79
N GLN A 80 10.47 8.44 -27.78
CA GLN A 80 9.91 9.69 -28.26
C GLN A 80 9.39 10.52 -27.09
N TRP A 81 9.63 11.83 -27.14
CA TRP A 81 9.04 12.76 -26.17
C TRP A 81 7.59 13.01 -26.52
N VAL A 82 6.67 12.60 -25.64
CA VAL A 82 5.21 12.71 -25.87
C VAL A 82 4.52 13.68 -24.91
N GLY A 83 5.29 14.36 -24.06
CA GLY A 83 4.74 15.29 -23.09
C GLY A 83 3.71 14.64 -22.16
N PHE A 84 2.55 15.27 -22.00
CA PHE A 84 1.49 14.79 -21.10
C PHE A 84 0.59 13.69 -21.68
N GLN A 85 0.89 13.13 -22.85
CA GLN A 85 0.04 12.14 -23.50
C GLN A 85 -0.14 10.86 -22.67
N ASN A 86 0.92 10.41 -21.95
CA ASN A 86 0.80 9.27 -21.05
C ASN A 86 -0.23 9.51 -19.94
N TYR A 87 -0.24 10.72 -19.36
CA TYR A 87 -1.22 11.10 -18.33
C TYR A 87 -2.64 11.20 -18.90
N SER A 88 -2.81 11.79 -20.09
CA SER A 88 -4.10 11.86 -20.78
C SER A 88 -4.65 10.46 -21.08
N ASN A 89 -3.80 9.53 -21.52
CA ASN A 89 -4.17 8.15 -21.81
C ASN A 89 -4.57 7.35 -20.57
N ILE A 90 -3.98 7.67 -19.39
CA ILE A 90 -4.31 7.03 -18.12
C ILE A 90 -5.61 7.61 -17.55
N LEU A 91 -5.70 8.94 -17.49
CA LEU A 91 -6.81 9.65 -16.86
C LEU A 91 -8.06 9.72 -17.76
N LYS A 92 -7.88 9.57 -19.09
CA LYS A 92 -8.94 9.58 -20.11
C LYS A 92 -9.94 10.73 -19.90
N PHE A 93 -9.42 11.95 -19.77
CA PHE A 93 -10.23 13.14 -19.48
C PHE A 93 -11.40 13.34 -20.46
N ASP A 94 -11.21 13.02 -21.74
CA ASP A 94 -12.27 13.14 -22.76
C ASP A 94 -13.43 12.18 -22.46
N GLN A 95 -13.14 10.94 -22.09
CA GLN A 95 -14.16 9.97 -21.70
C GLN A 95 -14.86 10.39 -20.40
N LEU A 96 -14.10 10.90 -19.42
CA LEU A 96 -14.65 11.39 -18.17
C LEU A 96 -15.59 12.59 -18.39
N SER A 97 -15.17 13.55 -19.23
CA SER A 97 -16.01 14.73 -19.55
C SER A 97 -17.29 14.33 -20.26
N ASN A 98 -17.22 13.40 -21.21
CA ASN A 98 -18.38 12.89 -21.94
C ASN A 98 -19.36 12.16 -21.01
N ILE A 99 -18.85 11.31 -20.10
CA ILE A 99 -19.70 10.63 -19.11
C ILE A 99 -20.44 11.65 -18.23
N ILE A 100 -19.72 12.68 -17.76
CA ILE A 100 -20.32 13.71 -16.89
C ILE A 100 -21.33 14.58 -17.65
N SER A 101 -21.06 14.93 -18.92
CA SER A 101 -21.93 15.80 -19.70
C SER A 101 -23.17 15.10 -20.23
N GLU A 102 -23.07 13.82 -20.65
CA GLU A 102 -24.22 13.11 -21.27
C GLU A 102 -25.14 12.44 -20.26
N LYS A 103 -24.57 11.84 -19.20
CA LYS A 103 -25.31 10.99 -18.24
C LYS A 103 -25.40 11.57 -16.83
N GLY A 104 -24.78 12.73 -16.60
CA GLY A 104 -24.60 13.27 -15.26
C GLY A 104 -23.55 12.48 -14.45
N PHE A 105 -23.39 12.84 -13.17
CA PHE A 105 -22.41 12.19 -12.30
C PHE A 105 -22.87 10.77 -11.91
N SER A 106 -22.35 9.75 -12.63
CA SER A 106 -22.63 8.33 -12.37
C SER A 106 -21.33 7.61 -11.97
N TRP A 107 -21.26 7.17 -10.72
CA TRP A 107 -20.11 6.40 -10.23
C TRP A 107 -19.90 5.09 -10.99
N LYS A 108 -20.97 4.48 -11.52
CA LYS A 108 -20.89 3.22 -12.26
C LYS A 108 -20.14 3.40 -13.57
N ASP A 109 -20.43 4.49 -14.28
CA ASP A 109 -19.81 4.78 -15.58
C ASP A 109 -18.36 5.28 -15.41
N ILE A 110 -18.06 6.05 -14.36
CA ILE A 110 -16.69 6.48 -14.04
C ILE A 110 -15.78 5.26 -13.74
N ARG A 111 -16.31 4.23 -13.09
CA ARG A 111 -15.58 2.97 -12.83
C ARG A 111 -15.28 2.16 -14.09
N SER A 112 -15.82 2.47 -15.24
CA SER A 112 -15.44 1.84 -16.51
C SER A 112 -14.02 2.21 -16.96
N ILE A 113 -13.48 3.31 -16.43
CA ILE A 113 -12.11 3.75 -16.68
C ILE A 113 -11.19 3.11 -15.63
N ASP A 114 -10.19 2.36 -16.07
CA ASP A 114 -9.31 1.54 -15.22
C ASP A 114 -8.64 2.33 -14.10
N PHE A 115 -8.19 3.57 -14.38
CA PHE A 115 -7.57 4.43 -13.38
C PHE A 115 -8.53 4.75 -12.22
N TYR A 116 -9.77 5.14 -12.49
CA TYR A 116 -10.72 5.49 -11.43
C TYR A 116 -11.25 4.25 -10.70
N LYS A 117 -11.30 3.10 -11.39
CA LYS A 117 -11.57 1.80 -10.75
C LYS A 117 -10.48 1.48 -9.74
N ALA A 118 -9.21 1.59 -10.15
CA ALA A 118 -8.04 1.37 -9.30
C ALA A 118 -7.96 2.37 -8.14
N LEU A 119 -8.20 3.65 -8.42
CA LEU A 119 -8.22 4.71 -7.40
C LEU A 119 -9.29 4.47 -6.34
N ARG A 120 -10.52 4.11 -6.76
CA ARG A 120 -11.60 3.78 -5.81
C ARG A 120 -11.18 2.66 -4.87
N PHE A 121 -10.70 1.53 -5.42
CA PHE A 121 -10.28 0.40 -4.60
C PHE A 121 -9.14 0.83 -3.65
N THR A 122 -8.11 1.51 -4.16
CA THR A 122 -6.99 1.97 -3.35
C THR A 122 -7.44 2.85 -2.19
N LEU A 123 -8.33 3.84 -2.44
CA LEU A 123 -8.87 4.72 -1.41
C LEU A 123 -9.75 3.97 -0.40
N THR A 124 -10.67 3.13 -0.88
CA THR A 124 -11.54 2.33 -0.01
C THR A 124 -10.71 1.44 0.90
N PHE A 125 -9.73 0.73 0.33
CA PHE A 125 -8.83 -0.15 1.07
C PHE A 125 -8.06 0.62 2.15
N THR A 126 -7.47 1.75 1.79
CA THR A 126 -6.64 2.57 2.69
C THR A 126 -7.44 3.16 3.84
N PHE A 127 -8.58 3.80 3.54
CA PHE A 127 -9.35 4.50 4.57
C PHE A 127 -10.23 3.58 5.40
N LEU A 128 -10.69 2.48 4.85
CA LEU A 128 -11.55 1.55 5.59
C LEU A 128 -10.74 0.70 6.58
N THR A 129 -9.52 0.28 6.22
CA THR A 129 -8.69 -0.54 7.11
C THR A 129 -8.11 0.26 8.28
N LEU A 130 -7.84 1.55 8.11
CA LEU A 130 -7.22 2.41 9.11
C LEU A 130 -7.94 2.39 10.47
N PRO A 131 -9.24 2.71 10.57
CA PRO A 131 -9.93 2.78 11.87
C PRO A 131 -9.95 1.42 12.57
N PHE A 132 -10.11 0.32 11.82
CA PHE A 132 -10.09 -1.02 12.41
C PHE A 132 -8.73 -1.37 13.00
N ILE A 133 -7.65 -1.07 12.31
CA ILE A 133 -6.28 -1.32 12.79
C ILE A 133 -5.99 -0.50 14.05
N LEU A 134 -6.38 0.77 14.08
CA LEU A 134 -6.17 1.62 15.24
C LEU A 134 -6.99 1.16 16.45
N ILE A 135 -8.27 0.85 16.25
CA ILE A 135 -9.17 0.40 17.32
C ILE A 135 -8.73 -0.96 17.86
N LEU A 136 -8.51 -1.95 16.98
CA LEU A 136 -8.11 -3.28 17.40
C LEU A 136 -6.72 -3.29 18.03
N GLY A 137 -5.77 -2.52 17.46
CA GLY A 137 -4.43 -2.36 18.02
C GLY A 137 -4.46 -1.77 19.44
N LEU A 138 -5.28 -0.73 19.65
CA LEU A 138 -5.46 -0.14 20.98
C LEU A 138 -6.19 -1.08 21.95
N CYS A 139 -7.24 -1.77 21.51
CA CYS A 139 -7.93 -2.75 22.31
C CYS A 139 -6.99 -3.87 22.77
N LEU A 140 -6.19 -4.44 21.86
CA LEU A 140 -5.18 -5.45 22.19
C LEU A 140 -4.14 -4.92 23.19
N ALA A 141 -3.65 -3.68 22.98
CA ALA A 141 -2.69 -3.06 23.88
C ALA A 141 -3.26 -2.89 25.31
N LEU A 142 -4.50 -2.45 25.43
CA LEU A 142 -5.19 -2.33 26.72
C LEU A 142 -5.43 -3.69 27.38
N CYS A 143 -5.86 -4.69 26.62
CA CYS A 143 -6.06 -6.07 27.12
C CYS A 143 -4.75 -6.65 27.66
N VAL A 144 -3.66 -6.57 26.87
CA VAL A 144 -2.35 -7.11 27.26
C VAL A 144 -1.78 -6.34 28.46
N ASN A 145 -1.99 -5.02 28.52
CA ASN A 145 -1.55 -4.22 29.66
C ASN A 145 -2.21 -4.64 30.97
N ALA A 146 -3.46 -5.11 30.91
CA ALA A 146 -4.23 -5.58 32.08
C ALA A 146 -3.87 -7.02 32.51
N LEU A 147 -3.10 -7.78 31.71
CA LEU A 147 -2.73 -9.16 32.02
C LEU A 147 -1.71 -9.24 33.16
N VAL A 148 -1.68 -10.41 33.82
CA VAL A 148 -0.63 -10.74 34.78
C VAL A 148 0.72 -10.89 34.05
N ASN A 149 1.82 -10.50 34.71
CA ASN A 149 3.14 -10.42 34.08
C ASN A 149 3.60 -11.74 33.42
N LYS A 150 3.24 -12.89 34.01
CA LYS A 150 3.62 -14.23 33.47
C LYS A 150 3.00 -14.52 32.11
N LEU A 151 1.83 -13.97 31.79
CA LEU A 151 1.11 -14.22 30.53
C LEU A 151 1.42 -13.18 29.44
N LYS A 152 1.98 -12.02 29.81
CA LYS A 152 2.24 -10.94 28.83
C LYS A 152 3.15 -11.39 27.69
N GLY A 153 4.28 -12.04 28.00
CA GLY A 153 5.24 -12.48 26.99
C GLY A 153 4.65 -13.41 25.93
N PRO A 154 4.10 -14.57 26.34
CA PRO A 154 3.44 -15.49 25.39
C PRO A 154 2.33 -14.84 24.56
N VAL A 155 1.47 -14.01 25.17
CA VAL A 155 0.38 -13.34 24.46
C VAL A 155 0.92 -12.33 23.44
N ILE A 156 1.93 -11.53 23.80
CA ILE A 156 2.58 -10.60 22.87
C ILE A 156 3.16 -11.38 21.69
N PHE A 157 3.87 -12.47 21.94
CA PHE A 157 4.47 -13.28 20.88
C PHE A 157 3.41 -13.83 19.91
N ILE A 158 2.34 -14.45 20.42
CA ILE A 158 1.26 -14.98 19.59
C ILE A 158 0.58 -13.87 18.77
N THR A 159 0.35 -12.72 19.40
CA THR A 159 -0.28 -11.56 18.71
C THR A 159 0.60 -11.04 17.58
N LEU A 160 1.92 -11.16 17.67
CA LEU A 160 2.86 -10.69 16.63
C LEU A 160 3.00 -11.64 15.44
N LEU A 161 2.61 -12.91 15.56
CA LEU A 161 2.78 -13.92 14.51
C LEU A 161 2.23 -13.47 13.14
N PRO A 162 1.02 -12.87 13.03
CA PRO A 162 0.51 -12.43 11.74
C PRO A 162 1.43 -11.43 11.02
N PHE A 163 2.05 -10.54 11.76
CA PHE A 163 2.92 -9.49 11.20
C PHE A 163 4.30 -10.00 10.77
N ILE A 164 4.76 -11.12 11.34
CA ILE A 164 6.04 -11.74 10.98
C ILE A 164 5.98 -12.42 9.62
N ILE A 165 4.79 -12.89 9.21
CA ILE A 165 4.58 -13.54 7.91
C ILE A 165 4.63 -12.48 6.82
N THR A 166 5.35 -12.74 5.72
CA THR A 166 5.37 -11.81 4.58
C THR A 166 3.97 -11.66 3.98
N PRO A 167 3.55 -10.44 3.57
CA PRO A 167 2.18 -10.17 3.13
C PRO A 167 1.69 -11.09 2.00
N VAL A 168 2.54 -11.35 0.99
CA VAL A 168 2.19 -12.23 -0.15
C VAL A 168 1.93 -13.66 0.31
N ILE A 169 2.81 -14.23 1.15
CA ILE A 169 2.67 -15.62 1.64
C ILE A 169 1.47 -15.74 2.57
N GLY A 170 1.26 -14.76 3.45
CA GLY A 170 0.11 -14.73 4.33
C GLY A 170 -1.22 -14.67 3.55
N ALA A 171 -1.30 -13.80 2.55
CA ALA A 171 -2.46 -13.69 1.67
C ALA A 171 -2.72 -14.99 0.88
N LEU A 172 -1.65 -15.61 0.35
CA LEU A 172 -1.73 -16.90 -0.34
C LEU A 172 -2.23 -18.01 0.59
N SER A 173 -1.72 -18.07 1.82
CA SER A 173 -2.15 -19.05 2.82
C SER A 173 -3.63 -18.90 3.16
N ILE A 174 -4.10 -17.68 3.38
CA ILE A 174 -5.51 -17.39 3.61
C ILE A 174 -6.36 -17.76 2.38
N LYS A 175 -5.87 -17.44 1.16
CA LYS A 175 -6.56 -17.85 -0.07
C LYS A 175 -6.81 -19.36 -0.10
N TRP A 176 -5.82 -20.19 0.22
CA TRP A 176 -5.97 -21.65 0.22
C TRP A 176 -6.99 -22.15 1.24
N LEU A 177 -7.22 -21.44 2.35
CA LEU A 177 -8.25 -21.78 3.31
C LEU A 177 -9.67 -21.49 2.81
N PHE A 178 -9.80 -20.58 1.81
CA PHE A 178 -11.10 -20.13 1.30
C PHE A 178 -11.37 -20.53 -0.17
N ILE A 179 -10.44 -21.14 -0.89
CA ILE A 179 -10.62 -21.51 -2.29
C ILE A 179 -11.31 -22.89 -2.41
N GLY A 180 -12.34 -22.99 -3.26
CA GLY A 180 -13.09 -24.24 -3.44
C GLY A 180 -13.60 -24.79 -2.12
N ASP A 181 -13.39 -26.09 -1.87
CA ASP A 181 -13.76 -26.78 -0.63
C ASP A 181 -12.72 -26.56 0.50
N GLY A 182 -12.16 -25.35 0.59
CA GLY A 182 -11.23 -25.00 1.64
C GLY A 182 -11.83 -25.14 3.04
N ILE A 183 -10.98 -25.41 4.04
CA ILE A 183 -11.43 -25.72 5.42
C ILE A 183 -12.37 -24.62 5.97
N LEU A 184 -12.03 -23.34 5.73
CA LEU A 184 -12.85 -22.22 6.19
C LEU A 184 -14.12 -22.04 5.35
N THR A 185 -14.07 -22.31 4.05
CA THR A 185 -15.28 -22.31 3.21
C THR A 185 -16.26 -23.36 3.69
N SER A 186 -15.84 -24.63 3.81
CA SER A 186 -16.69 -25.73 4.29
C SER A 186 -17.24 -25.48 5.69
N PHE A 187 -16.46 -24.86 6.58
CA PHE A 187 -16.93 -24.47 7.91
C PHE A 187 -18.00 -23.37 7.85
N LEU A 188 -17.81 -22.37 7.01
CA LEU A 188 -18.79 -21.29 6.82
C LEU A 188 -20.08 -21.80 6.16
N GLU A 189 -19.96 -22.69 5.17
CA GLU A 189 -21.10 -23.35 4.51
C GLU A 189 -21.92 -24.16 5.50
N TYR A 190 -21.26 -24.94 6.35
CA TYR A 190 -21.91 -25.66 7.43
C TYR A 190 -22.64 -24.74 8.42
N LEU A 191 -22.04 -23.56 8.74
CA LEU A 191 -22.62 -22.64 9.72
C LEU A 191 -23.77 -21.82 9.15
N LEU A 192 -23.73 -21.47 7.86
CA LEU A 192 -24.68 -20.58 7.19
C LEU A 192 -25.73 -21.33 6.36
N ASP A 193 -25.56 -22.65 6.20
CA ASP A 193 -26.38 -23.51 5.36
C ASP A 193 -26.56 -22.96 3.92
N LYS A 194 -25.47 -22.48 3.33
CA LYS A 194 -25.42 -21.87 2.00
C LYS A 194 -24.08 -22.14 1.34
N ASP A 195 -24.12 -22.40 0.03
CA ASP A 195 -22.89 -22.46 -0.78
C ASP A 195 -22.20 -21.09 -0.85
N ILE A 196 -20.92 -21.06 -0.51
CA ILE A 196 -20.12 -19.83 -0.43
C ILE A 196 -18.96 -19.88 -1.42
N ALA A 197 -19.05 -19.10 -2.48
CA ALA A 197 -17.97 -18.94 -3.47
C ALA A 197 -17.32 -17.55 -3.34
N ILE A 198 -16.40 -17.40 -2.37
CA ILE A 198 -15.76 -16.10 -2.06
C ILE A 198 -15.02 -15.53 -3.28
N PHE A 199 -14.38 -16.38 -4.08
CA PHE A 199 -13.62 -15.98 -5.25
C PHE A 199 -14.45 -15.81 -6.53
N SER A 200 -15.78 -15.88 -6.45
CA SER A 200 -16.68 -15.67 -7.60
C SER A 200 -17.03 -14.21 -7.84
N SER A 201 -16.87 -13.35 -6.86
CA SER A 201 -17.21 -11.92 -6.99
C SER A 201 -16.13 -10.99 -6.50
N SER A 202 -16.02 -9.82 -7.14
CA SER A 202 -15.05 -8.77 -6.72
C SER A 202 -15.27 -8.30 -5.28
N TRP A 203 -16.54 -8.24 -4.83
CA TRP A 203 -16.89 -7.77 -3.49
C TRP A 203 -16.44 -8.71 -2.38
N SER A 204 -16.65 -10.01 -2.54
CA SER A 204 -16.24 -10.99 -1.55
C SER A 204 -14.71 -11.03 -1.40
N ILE A 205 -13.99 -10.95 -2.52
CA ILE A 205 -12.52 -10.87 -2.51
C ILE A 205 -12.07 -9.56 -1.84
N GLU A 206 -12.70 -8.41 -2.14
CA GLU A 206 -12.38 -7.13 -1.52
C GLU A 206 -12.55 -7.17 0.00
N ILE A 207 -13.64 -7.74 0.50
CA ILE A 207 -13.90 -7.93 1.94
C ILE A 207 -12.84 -8.85 2.57
N LEU A 208 -12.52 -9.97 1.92
CA LEU A 208 -11.49 -10.88 2.43
C LEU A 208 -10.11 -10.21 2.51
N MET A 209 -9.74 -9.41 1.50
CA MET A 209 -8.51 -8.63 1.50
C MET A 209 -8.48 -7.58 2.62
N LEU A 210 -9.60 -6.87 2.85
CA LEU A 210 -9.74 -5.92 3.96
C LEU A 210 -9.55 -6.61 5.32
N PHE A 211 -10.21 -7.75 5.51
CA PHE A 211 -10.07 -8.54 6.73
C PHE A 211 -8.63 -9.02 6.93
N TYR A 212 -8.01 -9.57 5.89
CA TYR A 212 -6.62 -9.99 5.92
C TYR A 212 -5.70 -8.84 6.31
N ARG A 213 -5.85 -7.67 5.67
CA ARG A 213 -5.03 -6.48 5.95
C ARG A 213 -5.14 -6.04 7.41
N VAL A 214 -6.35 -5.99 7.93
CA VAL A 214 -6.59 -5.62 9.34
C VAL A 214 -5.92 -6.64 10.26
N TRP A 215 -6.12 -7.94 10.05
CA TRP A 215 -5.53 -9.00 10.85
C TRP A 215 -3.99 -8.97 10.80
N HIS A 216 -3.40 -8.79 9.62
CA HIS A 216 -1.96 -8.78 9.40
C HIS A 216 -1.28 -7.55 10.01
N THR A 217 -1.91 -6.35 9.92
CA THR A 217 -1.26 -5.08 10.31
C THR A 217 -1.58 -4.65 11.75
N THR A 218 -2.67 -5.12 12.35
CA THR A 218 -3.05 -4.79 13.73
C THR A 218 -1.93 -5.03 14.76
N PRO A 219 -1.11 -6.10 14.67
CA PRO A 219 0.01 -6.32 15.58
C PRO A 219 1.04 -5.19 15.60
N PHE A 220 1.29 -4.54 14.48
CA PHE A 220 2.18 -3.38 14.40
C PHE A 220 1.64 -2.21 15.24
N ALA A 221 0.36 -1.87 15.07
CA ALA A 221 -0.29 -0.84 15.87
C ALA A 221 -0.32 -1.21 17.36
N PHE A 222 -0.61 -2.48 17.66
CA PHE A 222 -0.62 -3.03 19.02
C PHE A 222 0.72 -2.81 19.75
N VAL A 223 1.86 -3.15 19.14
CA VAL A 223 3.16 -3.00 19.79
C VAL A 223 3.47 -1.55 20.11
N ILE A 224 3.21 -0.65 19.17
CA ILE A 224 3.45 0.80 19.37
C ILE A 224 2.56 1.33 20.48
N PHE A 225 1.27 0.98 20.50
CA PHE A 225 0.35 1.44 21.53
C PHE A 225 0.65 0.81 22.90
N TYR A 226 1.06 -0.49 22.91
CA TYR A 226 1.46 -1.13 24.15
C TYR A 226 2.70 -0.47 24.75
N ALA A 227 3.72 -0.15 23.95
CA ALA A 227 4.89 0.58 24.39
C ALA A 227 4.50 2.00 24.90
N ALA A 228 3.59 2.68 24.20
CA ALA A 228 3.09 3.98 24.62
C ALA A 228 2.36 3.94 25.97
N LEU A 229 1.57 2.89 26.22
CA LEU A 229 0.86 2.73 27.50
C LEU A 229 1.82 2.59 28.70
N GLN A 230 3.06 2.08 28.47
CA GLN A 230 4.06 1.98 29.55
C GLN A 230 4.64 3.35 29.95
N THR A 231 4.48 4.38 29.11
CA THR A 231 4.96 5.75 29.39
C THR A 231 3.93 6.64 30.02
N VAL A 232 2.69 6.15 30.20
CA VAL A 232 1.63 6.92 30.85
C VAL A 232 1.96 7.09 32.33
N ASP A 233 1.88 8.34 32.79
CA ASP A 233 2.14 8.72 34.18
C ASP A 233 1.14 8.04 35.13
N LYS A 234 1.68 7.21 36.03
CA LYS A 234 0.87 6.48 37.00
C LYS A 234 0.14 7.38 37.96
N GLU A 235 0.76 8.51 38.36
CA GLU A 235 0.14 9.48 39.29
C GLU A 235 -1.14 10.06 38.68
N LYS A 236 -1.15 10.38 37.39
CA LYS A 236 -2.36 10.84 36.68
C LYS A 236 -3.47 9.80 36.67
N ILE A 237 -3.10 8.53 36.49
CA ILE A 237 -4.07 7.42 36.54
C ILE A 237 -4.63 7.26 37.96
N GLU A 238 -3.78 7.28 38.98
CA GLU A 238 -4.18 7.16 40.40
C GLU A 238 -5.08 8.35 40.82
N ALA A 239 -4.70 9.59 40.50
CA ALA A 239 -5.52 10.75 40.73
C ALA A 239 -6.93 10.64 40.12
N SER A 240 -7.01 10.09 38.88
CA SER A 240 -8.29 9.87 38.23
C SER A 240 -9.19 8.84 38.92
N PHE A 241 -8.62 7.89 39.68
CA PHE A 241 -9.40 6.96 40.51
C PHE A 241 -10.01 7.70 41.72
N VAL A 242 -9.21 8.60 42.35
CA VAL A 242 -9.69 9.42 43.47
C VAL A 242 -10.81 10.36 43.03
N ASP A 243 -10.70 10.91 41.81
CA ASP A 243 -11.73 11.77 41.18
C ASP A 243 -12.98 10.99 40.74
N GLY A 244 -13.01 9.66 40.89
CA GLY A 244 -14.16 8.81 40.53
C GLY A 244 -14.33 8.58 39.02
N ALA A 245 -13.29 8.84 38.20
CA ALA A 245 -13.36 8.67 36.77
C ALA A 245 -13.55 7.19 36.39
N ASN A 246 -14.52 6.90 35.54
CA ASN A 246 -14.74 5.55 35.01
C ASN A 246 -13.67 5.17 33.96
N ARG A 247 -13.64 3.87 33.54
CA ARG A 247 -12.64 3.35 32.59
C ARG A 247 -12.67 4.09 31.25
N PHE A 248 -13.84 4.43 30.74
CA PHE A 248 -13.99 5.14 29.47
C PHE A 248 -13.52 6.59 29.57
N GLN A 249 -13.78 7.26 30.68
CA GLN A 249 -13.30 8.64 30.92
C GLN A 249 -11.76 8.66 31.00
N ARG A 250 -11.14 7.72 31.72
CA ARG A 250 -9.68 7.61 31.76
C ARG A 250 -9.09 7.34 30.37
N LEU A 251 -9.70 6.43 29.60
CA LEU A 251 -9.26 6.16 28.23
C LEU A 251 -9.31 7.43 27.38
N ARG A 252 -10.44 8.16 27.41
CA ARG A 252 -10.67 9.31 26.52
C ARG A 252 -9.87 10.55 26.91
N TYR A 253 -9.73 10.82 28.20
CA TYR A 253 -9.18 12.09 28.68
C TYR A 253 -7.72 12.01 29.15
N ILE A 254 -7.21 10.81 29.45
CA ILE A 254 -5.83 10.63 29.91
C ILE A 254 -5.04 9.81 28.90
N ILE A 255 -5.50 8.60 28.56
CA ILE A 255 -4.72 7.65 27.74
C ILE A 255 -4.65 8.12 26.29
N ILE A 256 -5.79 8.32 25.61
CA ILE A 256 -5.82 8.71 24.19
C ILE A 256 -5.04 10.01 23.94
N PRO A 257 -5.21 11.09 24.71
CA PRO A 257 -4.42 12.31 24.50
C PRO A 257 -2.92 12.12 24.70
N HIS A 258 -2.51 11.23 25.62
CA HIS A 258 -1.11 10.91 25.86
C HIS A 258 -0.49 10.17 24.67
N ILE A 259 -1.17 9.15 24.15
CA ILE A 259 -0.67 8.33 23.04
C ILE A 259 -1.00 8.91 21.64
N LEU A 260 -1.70 10.05 21.56
CA LEU A 260 -2.14 10.67 20.30
C LEU A 260 -1.02 10.86 19.28
N PRO A 261 0.20 11.30 19.64
CA PRO A 261 1.31 11.39 18.68
C PRO A 261 1.64 10.05 18.01
N LEU A 262 1.54 8.95 18.77
CA LEU A 262 1.81 7.60 18.26
C LEU A 262 0.63 7.05 17.44
N ILE A 263 -0.61 7.43 17.78
CA ILE A 263 -1.78 7.14 16.92
C ILE A 263 -1.58 7.80 15.54
N VAL A 264 -1.16 9.06 15.52
CA VAL A 264 -0.88 9.77 14.27
C VAL A 264 0.28 9.11 13.51
N PHE A 265 1.35 8.74 14.20
CA PHE A 265 2.49 8.03 13.59
C PHE A 265 2.07 6.72 12.93
N VAL A 266 1.34 5.86 13.64
CA VAL A 266 0.80 4.59 13.09
C VAL A 266 -0.12 4.87 11.90
N SER A 267 -0.96 5.90 12.00
CA SER A 267 -1.86 6.29 10.90
C SER A 267 -1.09 6.71 9.65
N LEU A 268 -0.03 7.51 9.78
CA LEU A 268 0.80 7.94 8.64
C LEU A 268 1.48 6.76 7.97
N ILE A 269 2.09 5.87 8.75
CA ILE A 269 2.74 4.66 8.22
C ILE A 269 1.72 3.78 7.49
N HIS A 270 0.56 3.53 8.12
CA HIS A 270 -0.49 2.71 7.51
C HIS A 270 -1.05 3.32 6.23
N LEU A 271 -1.36 4.62 6.21
CA LEU A 271 -1.87 5.29 5.01
C LEU A 271 -0.88 5.19 3.85
N MET A 272 0.40 5.41 4.12
CA MET A 272 1.44 5.32 3.10
C MET A 272 1.58 3.89 2.55
N ASP A 273 1.51 2.88 3.42
CA ASP A 273 1.68 1.48 3.05
C ASP A 273 0.43 0.91 2.38
N ALA A 274 -0.76 1.14 2.94
CA ALA A 274 -2.03 0.67 2.39
C ALA A 274 -2.38 1.31 1.03
N TYR A 275 -1.98 2.57 0.80
CA TYR A 275 -2.19 3.21 -0.50
C TYR A 275 -1.41 2.55 -1.64
N ARG A 276 -0.32 1.85 -1.32
CA ARG A 276 0.49 1.06 -2.25
C ARG A 276 0.14 -0.42 -2.24
N VAL A 277 -1.13 -0.76 -1.95
CA VAL A 277 -1.61 -2.14 -1.90
C VAL A 277 -1.27 -2.89 -3.21
N PHE A 278 -0.47 -3.95 -3.07
CA PHE A 278 0.01 -4.78 -4.18
C PHE A 278 0.14 -6.24 -3.75
N ASP A 279 0.77 -6.49 -2.62
CA ASP A 279 1.12 -7.82 -2.11
C ASP A 279 -0.12 -8.69 -1.89
N GLU A 280 -1.21 -8.11 -1.40
CA GLU A 280 -2.48 -8.79 -1.21
C GLU A 280 -3.11 -9.19 -2.55
N ILE A 281 -3.04 -8.30 -3.57
CA ILE A 281 -3.57 -8.62 -4.91
C ILE A 281 -2.81 -9.80 -5.51
N VAL A 282 -1.48 -9.84 -5.35
CA VAL A 282 -0.64 -10.95 -5.80
C VAL A 282 -0.96 -12.23 -5.03
N GLY A 283 -0.97 -12.17 -3.69
CA GLY A 283 -1.19 -13.34 -2.83
C GLY A 283 -2.56 -13.98 -3.02
N PHE A 284 -3.61 -13.17 -3.12
CA PHE A 284 -4.96 -13.66 -3.41
C PHE A 284 -5.17 -14.00 -4.90
N SER A 285 -4.20 -13.70 -5.79
CA SER A 285 -4.35 -13.79 -7.25
C SER A 285 -5.60 -13.04 -7.75
N ALA A 286 -5.86 -11.89 -7.16
CA ALA A 286 -7.10 -11.15 -7.34
C ALA A 286 -7.10 -10.20 -8.55
N SER A 287 -6.04 -10.18 -9.35
CA SER A 287 -5.83 -9.23 -10.45
C SER A 287 -6.90 -9.23 -11.53
N GLY A 288 -7.60 -10.35 -11.73
CA GLY A 288 -8.75 -10.44 -12.65
C GLY A 288 -10.02 -9.72 -12.15
N TYR A 289 -10.12 -9.46 -10.85
CA TYR A 289 -11.29 -8.87 -10.21
C TYR A 289 -11.02 -7.47 -9.65
N ILE A 290 -9.84 -7.26 -9.09
CA ILE A 290 -9.46 -6.07 -8.33
C ILE A 290 -8.19 -5.48 -8.91
N THR A 291 -8.17 -4.16 -9.07
CA THR A 291 -7.02 -3.41 -9.57
C THR A 291 -6.73 -2.26 -8.60
N SER A 292 -5.47 -2.12 -8.13
CA SER A 292 -4.98 -0.96 -7.41
C SER A 292 -4.11 -0.07 -8.29
N LEU A 293 -3.80 1.13 -7.84
CA LEU A 293 -2.87 2.02 -8.56
C LEU A 293 -1.47 1.39 -8.68
N GLN A 294 -1.00 0.71 -7.64
CA GLN A 294 0.29 0.02 -7.65
C GLN A 294 0.27 -1.20 -8.58
N TRP A 295 -0.83 -1.98 -8.58
CA TRP A 295 -1.00 -3.09 -9.52
C TRP A 295 -1.02 -2.59 -10.97
N MET A 296 -1.73 -1.50 -11.26
CA MET A 296 -1.79 -0.89 -12.59
C MET A 296 -0.39 -0.46 -13.08
N THR A 297 0.42 0.11 -12.19
CA THR A 297 1.83 0.43 -12.49
C THR A 297 2.61 -0.82 -12.89
N TYR A 298 2.49 -1.90 -12.12
CA TYR A 298 3.16 -3.17 -12.38
C TYR A 298 2.65 -3.82 -13.67
N ASP A 299 1.36 -3.75 -13.94
CA ASP A 299 0.76 -4.33 -15.14
C ASP A 299 1.29 -3.69 -16.42
N TYR A 300 1.52 -2.37 -16.43
CA TYR A 300 2.19 -1.69 -17.53
C TYR A 300 3.67 -2.10 -17.72
N LEU A 301 4.32 -2.65 -16.69
CA LEU A 301 5.69 -3.15 -16.76
C LEU A 301 5.78 -4.60 -17.24
N LYS A 302 4.69 -5.35 -17.20
CA LYS A 302 4.63 -6.68 -17.79
C LYS A 302 4.77 -6.60 -19.31
N LEU A 303 5.26 -7.69 -19.89
CA LEU A 303 5.20 -7.88 -21.33
C LEU A 303 3.74 -8.13 -21.72
N ASP A 304 3.25 -7.39 -22.71
CA ASP A 304 2.00 -7.70 -23.36
C ASP A 304 2.17 -8.91 -24.32
N ASP A 305 1.09 -9.37 -24.91
CA ASP A 305 1.11 -10.50 -25.85
C ASP A 305 2.00 -10.23 -27.08
N ALA A 306 2.25 -8.96 -27.40
CA ALA A 306 3.14 -8.53 -28.47
C ALA A 306 4.60 -8.33 -28.00
N GLY A 307 4.91 -8.57 -26.72
CA GLY A 307 6.25 -8.41 -26.16
C GLY A 307 6.65 -6.97 -25.81
N ASN A 308 5.70 -6.03 -25.77
CA ASN A 308 5.94 -4.64 -25.41
C ASN A 308 5.83 -4.38 -23.91
N ARG A 309 6.55 -3.37 -23.43
CA ARG A 309 6.40 -2.77 -22.08
C ARG A 309 6.10 -1.29 -22.19
N TYR A 310 5.15 -0.82 -21.42
CA TYR A 310 4.72 0.58 -21.45
C TYR A 310 5.37 1.38 -20.30
N ILE A 311 6.71 1.51 -20.34
CA ILE A 311 7.49 2.14 -19.27
C ILE A 311 7.02 3.57 -19.00
N GLY A 312 6.73 4.37 -20.04
CA GLY A 312 6.24 5.73 -19.89
C GLY A 312 4.89 5.81 -19.15
N ARG A 313 3.95 4.88 -19.45
CA ARG A 313 2.67 4.80 -18.72
C ARG A 313 2.86 4.33 -17.29
N ALA A 314 3.72 3.33 -17.05
CA ALA A 314 4.06 2.87 -15.70
C ALA A 314 4.65 4.00 -14.85
N SER A 315 5.59 4.76 -15.42
CA SER A 315 6.20 5.93 -14.77
C SER A 315 5.17 7.02 -14.46
N ALA A 316 4.27 7.32 -15.41
CA ALA A 316 3.20 8.30 -15.19
C ALA A 316 2.22 7.84 -14.10
N THR A 317 1.82 6.56 -14.07
CA THR A 317 0.97 6.00 -13.00
C THR A 317 1.67 6.05 -11.64
N SER A 318 2.97 5.75 -11.58
CA SER A 318 3.77 5.87 -10.34
C SER A 318 3.79 7.30 -9.81
N ILE A 319 3.92 8.31 -10.68
CA ILE A 319 3.88 9.73 -10.29
C ILE A 319 2.49 10.11 -9.79
N LEU A 320 1.42 9.69 -10.48
CA LEU A 320 0.05 9.92 -10.01
C LEU A 320 -0.20 9.28 -8.64
N THR A 321 0.32 8.07 -8.41
CA THR A 321 0.25 7.39 -7.11
C THR A 321 1.01 8.19 -6.04
N MET A 322 2.22 8.67 -6.35
CA MET A 322 3.01 9.50 -5.43
C MET A 322 2.29 10.81 -5.07
N ILE A 323 1.72 11.49 -6.06
CA ILE A 323 0.93 12.71 -5.84
C ILE A 323 -0.28 12.41 -4.94
N GLY A 324 -0.98 11.30 -5.17
CA GLY A 324 -2.11 10.89 -4.35
C GLY A 324 -1.73 10.65 -2.88
N ILE A 325 -0.60 9.97 -2.61
CA ILE A 325 -0.09 9.80 -1.24
C ILE A 325 0.20 11.15 -0.60
N VAL A 326 0.89 12.05 -1.31
CA VAL A 326 1.26 13.38 -0.80
C VAL A 326 0.00 14.18 -0.44
N ILE A 327 -1.03 14.15 -1.29
CA ILE A 327 -2.31 14.84 -1.03
C ILE A 327 -2.97 14.32 0.25
N ILE A 328 -2.93 13.01 0.50
CA ILE A 328 -3.53 12.39 1.70
C ILE A 328 -2.72 12.73 2.95
N LEU A 329 -1.38 12.75 2.86
CA LEU A 329 -0.51 12.96 4.03
C LEU A 329 -0.39 14.42 4.46
N ILE A 330 -0.44 15.39 3.52
CA ILE A 330 -0.29 16.83 3.82
C ILE A 330 -1.21 17.33 4.95
N PRO A 331 -2.54 17.06 4.94
CA PRO A 331 -3.43 17.57 6.00
C PRO A 331 -3.05 17.05 7.39
N ILE A 332 -2.68 15.77 7.48
CA ILE A 332 -2.30 15.12 8.74
C ILE A 332 -0.98 15.70 9.25
N LEU A 333 0.01 15.85 8.38
CA LEU A 333 1.30 16.44 8.73
C LEU A 333 1.15 17.89 9.19
N LYS A 334 0.39 18.71 8.46
CA LYS A 334 0.15 20.11 8.83
C LYS A 334 -0.50 20.21 10.22
N LYS A 335 -1.50 19.36 10.52
CA LYS A 335 -2.13 19.32 11.84
C LYS A 335 -1.14 18.92 12.93
N THR A 336 -0.33 17.88 12.69
CA THR A 336 0.67 17.41 13.64
C THR A 336 1.72 18.48 13.96
N PHE A 337 2.22 19.19 12.94
CA PHE A 337 3.17 20.29 13.14
C PHE A 337 2.56 21.45 13.92
N LYS A 338 1.30 21.77 13.66
CA LYS A 338 0.59 22.82 14.41
C LYS A 338 0.44 22.44 15.89
N ASP A 339 -0.03 21.22 16.18
CA ASP A 339 -0.22 20.72 17.53
C ASP A 339 1.11 20.63 18.32
N GLN A 340 2.22 20.29 17.64
CA GLN A 340 3.55 20.30 18.27
C GLN A 340 4.03 21.73 18.62
N LYS A 341 3.79 22.68 17.73
CA LYS A 341 4.18 24.09 17.97
C LYS A 341 3.40 24.69 19.14
N GLU A 342 2.10 24.40 19.26
CA GLU A 342 1.26 24.87 20.37
C GLU A 342 1.66 24.24 21.73
N ARG A 343 2.24 23.03 21.74
CA ARG A 343 2.75 22.39 22.97
C ARG A 343 4.11 22.91 23.45
N GLN A 344 4.86 23.58 22.59
CA GLN A 344 6.17 24.15 22.89
C GLN A 344 6.10 25.61 23.35
N GLN A 345 4.95 26.26 23.20
CA GLN A 345 4.64 27.59 23.71
C GLN A 345 3.91 27.48 25.09
#